data_97eb1084c8e9345b0efaa62390e59a23
#
_entry.id   97eb1084c8e9345b0efaa62390e59a23
#
_cell.length_a   1.000
_cell.length_b   1.000
_cell.length_c   1.000
_cell.angle_alpha   90.00
_cell.angle_beta   90.00
_cell.angle_gamma   90.00
#
_symmetry.space_group_name_H-M   'P 1'
#
loop_
_entity.id
_entity.type
_entity.pdbx_description
1 polymer ?
#
loop_
_entity_poly.entity_id
_entity_poly.type
_entity_poly.pdbx_seq_one_letter_code
_entity_poly.pdbx_strand_id
1 'polypeptide(L)'
;MPYMEKKKTGAPTLSVFVPCDPRIDKESRTRAFNIGRMTAALLAKRLRLPDGGAPNVFACSRLVDSEKTADLGAREMKEAGVEAIVIVPDTWFFPGKTAMALTAHFPPTIPLACVGGNNAPKPGVVGIDALVGAYAQTGRLCPMVIGNMPETGLTPEFDAKTRDEVVDLAYAMLTRVALQGKRFLAVDTDSMQMETALNHVHAARRFFGLESARESMKLFADMVHKKGGYDPEELEALHAWVVNVKFKDRIHTDSEDIAKSGRAVLTGRPAKAPALSAADKAKLDEGLALYLILRNYMRDVNAIGGGWTNQLGWGSDRRGLPLSTADIAESLFNSTEDHTGRKTVVPFATENDI
;
A
#
# COMPACT_ATOMS: atom_id res chain seq x y z
N MET A 1 2.57 -11.93 -31.18
CA MET A 1 3.12 -12.56 -29.98
C MET A 1 2.79 -11.64 -28.81
N PRO A 2 2.34 -12.16 -27.66
CA PRO A 2 2.14 -11.33 -26.49
C PRO A 2 3.46 -10.68 -26.10
N TYR A 3 3.42 -9.38 -25.81
CA TYR A 3 4.56 -8.68 -25.28
C TYR A 3 4.69 -9.10 -23.80
N MET A 4 5.42 -10.15 -23.56
CA MET A 4 5.86 -10.51 -22.20
C MET A 4 7.37 -10.60 -22.20
N GLU A 5 8.02 -9.64 -21.54
CA GLU A 5 9.30 -9.94 -20.93
C GLU A 5 9.08 -11.11 -19.94
N LYS A 6 10.10 -11.94 -19.78
CA LYS A 6 10.06 -13.10 -18.89
C LYS A 6 9.48 -12.70 -17.53
N LYS A 7 8.34 -13.31 -17.12
CA LYS A 7 7.64 -12.99 -15.87
C LYS A 7 8.63 -13.08 -14.70
N LYS A 8 8.82 -11.96 -13.99
CA LYS A 8 9.65 -11.93 -12.79
C LYS A 8 8.84 -12.54 -11.65
N THR A 9 9.35 -13.60 -11.04
CA THR A 9 8.70 -14.27 -9.92
C THR A 9 8.57 -13.29 -8.74
N GLY A 10 7.36 -13.16 -8.18
CA GLY A 10 7.09 -12.30 -7.02
C GLY A 10 6.78 -10.83 -7.33
N ALA A 11 6.97 -10.37 -8.57
CA ALA A 11 6.57 -9.01 -8.95
C ALA A 11 5.09 -8.97 -9.36
N PRO A 12 4.33 -7.92 -8.99
CA PRO A 12 2.94 -7.76 -9.39
C PRO A 12 2.83 -7.65 -10.92
N THR A 13 1.70 -8.12 -11.45
CA THR A 13 1.45 -8.13 -12.90
C THR A 13 0.29 -7.20 -13.24
N LEU A 14 0.57 -6.19 -14.06
CA LEU A 14 -0.40 -5.26 -14.62
C LEU A 14 -0.64 -5.58 -16.10
N SER A 15 -1.90 -5.50 -16.55
CA SER A 15 -2.25 -5.73 -17.95
C SER A 15 -2.88 -4.51 -18.61
N VAL A 16 -2.64 -4.41 -19.92
CA VAL A 16 -3.35 -3.47 -20.80
C VAL A 16 -4.34 -4.25 -21.66
N PHE A 17 -5.61 -3.88 -21.59
CA PHE A 17 -6.75 -4.47 -22.28
C PHE A 17 -7.36 -3.48 -23.26
N VAL A 18 -7.52 -3.86 -24.52
CA VAL A 18 -7.85 -2.94 -25.62
C VAL A 18 -9.19 -3.28 -26.26
N PRO A 19 -10.30 -2.70 -25.77
CA PRO A 19 -11.59 -2.83 -26.43
C PRO A 19 -11.67 -1.90 -27.65
N CYS A 20 -12.38 -2.36 -28.70
CA CYS A 20 -12.64 -1.56 -29.89
C CYS A 20 -14.00 -1.90 -30.53
N ASP A 21 -14.47 -1.04 -31.42
CA ASP A 21 -15.67 -1.28 -32.23
C ASP A 21 -15.37 -2.32 -33.32
N PRO A 22 -16.16 -3.38 -33.47
CA PRO A 22 -15.97 -4.38 -34.54
C PRO A 22 -16.13 -3.81 -35.96
N ARG A 23 -16.78 -2.66 -36.10
CA ARG A 23 -17.11 -2.02 -37.38
C ARG A 23 -16.01 -1.12 -37.94
N ILE A 24 -14.96 -0.83 -37.17
CA ILE A 24 -13.86 0.02 -37.63
C ILE A 24 -13.01 -0.67 -38.69
N ASP A 25 -12.42 0.14 -39.55
CA ASP A 25 -11.52 -0.33 -40.63
C ASP A 25 -10.21 -0.93 -40.10
N LYS A 26 -9.45 -1.53 -40.99
CA LYS A 26 -8.18 -2.19 -40.66
C LYS A 26 -7.12 -1.23 -40.08
N GLU A 27 -7.08 0.02 -40.57
CA GLU A 27 -6.13 1.01 -40.13
C GLU A 27 -6.45 1.43 -38.66
N SER A 28 -7.70 1.74 -38.38
CA SER A 28 -8.19 2.06 -37.03
C SER A 28 -7.97 0.91 -36.04
N ARG A 29 -8.14 -0.35 -36.48
CA ARG A 29 -7.83 -1.54 -35.65
C ARG A 29 -6.34 -1.63 -35.34
N THR A 30 -5.49 -1.39 -36.35
CA THR A 30 -4.02 -1.38 -36.16
C THR A 30 -3.61 -0.30 -35.18
N ARG A 31 -4.16 0.88 -35.33
CA ARG A 31 -3.93 2.01 -34.43
C ARG A 31 -4.35 1.69 -32.99
N ALA A 32 -5.56 1.18 -32.78
CA ALA A 32 -6.07 0.79 -31.46
C ALA A 32 -5.14 -0.23 -30.78
N PHE A 33 -4.69 -1.25 -31.54
CA PHE A 33 -3.75 -2.23 -31.03
C PHE A 33 -2.41 -1.63 -30.64
N ASN A 34 -1.89 -0.70 -31.44
CA ASN A 34 -0.63 -0.03 -31.17
C ASN A 34 -0.71 0.87 -29.93
N ILE A 35 -1.81 1.59 -29.72
CA ILE A 35 -2.02 2.38 -28.49
C ILE A 35 -1.89 1.50 -27.24
N GLY A 36 -2.54 0.34 -27.25
CA GLY A 36 -2.43 -0.58 -26.13
C GLY A 36 -0.99 -1.04 -25.87
N ARG A 37 -0.26 -1.39 -26.94
CA ARG A 37 1.15 -1.79 -26.84
C ARG A 37 2.06 -0.65 -26.37
N MET A 38 1.82 0.57 -26.85
CA MET A 38 2.59 1.75 -26.47
C MET A 38 2.31 2.11 -25.00
N THR A 39 1.07 2.01 -24.56
CA THR A 39 0.72 2.18 -23.13
C THR A 39 1.43 1.13 -22.27
N ALA A 40 1.41 -0.13 -22.68
CA ALA A 40 2.14 -1.16 -21.96
C ALA A 40 3.66 -0.90 -21.91
N ALA A 41 4.26 -0.48 -23.02
CA ALA A 41 5.68 -0.13 -23.09
C ALA A 41 6.02 1.09 -22.21
N LEU A 42 5.15 2.12 -22.18
CA LEU A 42 5.29 3.26 -21.29
C LEU A 42 5.33 2.82 -19.83
N LEU A 43 4.36 2.00 -19.43
CA LEU A 43 4.26 1.50 -18.05
C LEU A 43 5.46 0.61 -17.68
N ALA A 44 5.86 -0.31 -18.54
CA ALA A 44 7.05 -1.14 -18.32
C ALA A 44 8.34 -0.32 -18.16
N LYS A 45 8.46 0.78 -18.91
CA LYS A 45 9.61 1.68 -18.86
C LYS A 45 9.63 2.55 -17.59
N ARG A 46 8.47 3.04 -17.15
CA ARG A 46 8.37 4.08 -16.13
C ARG A 46 8.13 3.55 -14.71
N LEU A 47 7.43 2.42 -14.57
CA LEU A 47 7.07 1.90 -13.25
C LEU A 47 8.28 1.28 -12.54
N ARG A 48 8.41 1.61 -11.26
CA ARG A 48 9.40 1.02 -10.36
C ARG A 48 8.73 0.65 -9.03
N LEU A 49 9.08 -0.52 -8.51
CA LEU A 49 8.65 -0.97 -7.19
C LEU A 49 9.52 -0.34 -6.09
N PRO A 50 9.10 -0.35 -4.82
CA PRO A 50 9.88 0.23 -3.72
C PRO A 50 11.29 -0.37 -3.57
N ASP A 51 11.51 -1.61 -3.99
CA ASP A 51 12.81 -2.29 -4.01
C ASP A 51 13.68 -1.92 -5.23
N GLY A 52 13.23 -1.00 -6.09
CA GLY A 52 13.86 -0.60 -7.34
C GLY A 52 13.59 -1.54 -8.50
N GLY A 53 12.92 -2.67 -8.29
CA GLY A 53 12.46 -3.59 -9.33
C GLY A 53 11.41 -2.97 -10.25
N ALA A 54 10.98 -3.71 -11.26
CA ALA A 54 9.88 -3.33 -12.14
C ALA A 54 8.74 -4.35 -12.03
N PRO A 55 7.46 -3.92 -12.09
CA PRO A 55 6.34 -4.83 -12.20
C PRO A 55 6.39 -5.58 -13.53
N ASN A 56 5.68 -6.69 -13.61
CA ASN A 56 5.40 -7.31 -14.90
C ASN A 56 4.30 -6.49 -15.60
N VAL A 57 4.53 -6.14 -16.87
CA VAL A 57 3.51 -5.48 -17.70
C VAL A 57 3.14 -6.41 -18.84
N PHE A 58 1.87 -6.74 -18.94
CA PHE A 58 1.31 -7.64 -19.92
C PHE A 58 0.39 -6.87 -20.87
N ALA A 59 0.64 -6.94 -22.17
CA ALA A 59 -0.30 -6.43 -23.17
C ALA A 59 -1.12 -7.60 -23.72
N CYS A 60 -2.45 -7.52 -23.59
CA CYS A 60 -3.34 -8.51 -24.18
C CYS A 60 -3.03 -8.69 -25.68
N SER A 61 -2.93 -9.94 -26.13
CA SER A 61 -2.48 -10.27 -27.49
C SER A 61 -3.50 -9.93 -28.57
N ARG A 62 -4.72 -9.52 -28.18
CA ARG A 62 -5.83 -9.32 -29.10
C ARG A 62 -6.60 -8.03 -28.81
N LEU A 63 -7.22 -7.50 -29.87
CA LEU A 63 -8.27 -6.51 -29.73
C LEU A 63 -9.58 -7.17 -29.29
N VAL A 64 -10.31 -6.46 -28.45
CA VAL A 64 -11.57 -6.92 -27.89
C VAL A 64 -12.72 -6.24 -28.64
N ASP A 65 -13.29 -6.92 -29.62
CA ASP A 65 -14.33 -6.40 -30.50
C ASP A 65 -15.64 -7.19 -30.44
N SER A 66 -15.64 -8.32 -29.75
CA SER A 66 -16.79 -9.22 -29.61
C SER A 66 -16.80 -9.86 -28.23
N GLU A 67 -17.90 -10.49 -27.83
CA GLU A 67 -18.00 -11.25 -26.58
C GLU A 67 -16.95 -12.36 -26.52
N LYS A 68 -16.74 -13.05 -27.65
CA LYS A 68 -15.73 -14.12 -27.75
C LYS A 68 -14.31 -13.58 -27.53
N THR A 69 -13.93 -12.48 -28.16
CA THR A 69 -12.59 -11.90 -28.00
C THR A 69 -12.42 -11.27 -26.61
N ALA A 70 -13.48 -10.76 -26.00
CA ALA A 70 -13.48 -10.25 -24.64
C ALA A 70 -13.21 -11.38 -23.62
N ASP A 71 -13.93 -12.49 -23.73
CA ASP A 71 -13.73 -13.68 -22.88
C ASP A 71 -12.34 -14.28 -23.04
N LEU A 72 -11.89 -14.46 -24.28
CA LEU A 72 -10.55 -14.99 -24.56
C LEU A 72 -9.45 -14.06 -24.04
N GLY A 73 -9.59 -12.75 -24.17
CA GLY A 73 -8.63 -11.77 -23.65
C GLY A 73 -8.60 -11.75 -22.12
N ALA A 74 -9.76 -11.81 -21.48
CA ALA A 74 -9.85 -11.89 -20.03
C ALA A 74 -9.22 -13.18 -19.48
N ARG A 75 -9.45 -14.31 -20.16
CA ARG A 75 -8.84 -15.60 -19.81
C ARG A 75 -7.32 -15.59 -19.97
N GLU A 76 -6.81 -15.04 -21.06
CA GLU A 76 -5.39 -14.85 -21.30
C GLU A 76 -4.71 -14.04 -20.18
N MET A 77 -5.35 -12.94 -19.74
CA MET A 77 -4.85 -12.14 -18.63
C MET A 77 -4.88 -12.92 -17.30
N LYS A 78 -5.94 -13.69 -17.04
CA LYS A 78 -6.06 -14.51 -15.84
C LYS A 78 -4.97 -15.58 -15.78
N GLU A 79 -4.68 -16.26 -16.90
CA GLU A 79 -3.61 -17.25 -17.03
C GLU A 79 -2.22 -16.63 -16.85
N ALA A 80 -2.06 -15.37 -17.28
CA ALA A 80 -0.85 -14.59 -17.03
C ALA A 80 -0.70 -14.14 -15.55
N GLY A 81 -1.72 -14.35 -14.71
CA GLY A 81 -1.72 -13.94 -13.30
C GLY A 81 -1.79 -12.42 -13.13
N VAL A 82 -2.62 -11.76 -13.92
CA VAL A 82 -2.81 -10.31 -13.86
C VAL A 82 -3.53 -9.92 -12.57
N GLU A 83 -3.01 -8.90 -11.90
CA GLU A 83 -3.49 -8.36 -10.62
C GLU A 83 -4.04 -6.93 -10.74
N ALA A 84 -3.78 -6.24 -11.87
CA ALA A 84 -4.35 -4.92 -12.16
C ALA A 84 -4.56 -4.76 -13.67
N ILE A 85 -5.63 -4.08 -14.10
CA ILE A 85 -6.01 -3.98 -15.51
C ILE A 85 -6.24 -2.54 -15.92
N VAL A 86 -5.51 -2.06 -16.92
CA VAL A 86 -5.73 -0.77 -17.59
C VAL A 86 -6.46 -1.01 -18.91
N ILE A 87 -7.62 -0.42 -19.07
CA ILE A 87 -8.47 -0.53 -20.25
C ILE A 87 -8.22 0.69 -21.13
N VAL A 88 -7.79 0.45 -22.38
CA VAL A 88 -7.28 1.52 -23.27
C VAL A 88 -7.98 1.47 -24.63
N PRO A 89 -9.20 2.02 -24.77
CA PRO A 89 -9.84 2.16 -26.06
C PRO A 89 -9.33 3.38 -26.83
N ASP A 90 -9.18 3.26 -28.14
CA ASP A 90 -8.92 4.39 -29.05
C ASP A 90 -10.25 5.00 -29.57
N THR A 91 -11.21 4.12 -29.83
CA THR A 91 -12.52 4.51 -30.40
C THR A 91 -13.66 4.06 -29.51
N TRP A 92 -14.90 4.34 -29.93
CA TRP A 92 -16.07 3.70 -29.35
C TRP A 92 -15.86 2.17 -29.25
N PHE A 93 -16.43 1.58 -28.24
CA PHE A 93 -16.51 0.14 -28.04
C PHE A 93 -17.82 -0.20 -27.32
N PHE A 94 -18.20 -1.46 -27.25
CA PHE A 94 -19.38 -1.92 -26.53
C PHE A 94 -19.05 -2.20 -25.05
N PRO A 95 -19.33 -1.28 -24.12
CA PRO A 95 -18.87 -1.39 -22.72
C PRO A 95 -19.36 -2.65 -22.00
N GLY A 96 -20.60 -3.09 -22.32
CA GLY A 96 -21.18 -4.29 -21.72
C GLY A 96 -20.38 -5.55 -21.97
N LYS A 97 -19.83 -5.73 -23.18
CA LYS A 97 -18.99 -6.90 -23.51
C LYS A 97 -17.71 -6.92 -22.67
N THR A 98 -17.06 -5.77 -22.53
CA THR A 98 -15.85 -5.61 -21.70
C THR A 98 -16.19 -5.84 -20.23
N ALA A 99 -17.25 -5.23 -19.72
CA ALA A 99 -17.65 -5.36 -18.32
C ALA A 99 -18.00 -6.81 -17.94
N MET A 100 -18.76 -7.51 -18.79
CA MET A 100 -19.15 -8.91 -18.57
C MET A 100 -17.91 -9.83 -18.51
N ALA A 101 -17.01 -9.75 -19.47
CA ALA A 101 -15.82 -10.59 -19.51
C ALA A 101 -14.90 -10.35 -18.31
N LEU A 102 -14.64 -9.08 -17.96
CA LEU A 102 -13.77 -8.76 -16.83
C LEU A 102 -14.43 -9.15 -15.49
N THR A 103 -15.75 -9.02 -15.36
CA THR A 103 -16.46 -9.45 -14.16
C THR A 103 -16.49 -10.96 -14.00
N ALA A 104 -16.60 -11.71 -15.11
CA ALA A 104 -16.63 -13.17 -15.08
C ALA A 104 -15.26 -13.79 -14.68
N HIS A 105 -14.17 -13.15 -15.03
CA HIS A 105 -12.82 -13.69 -14.82
C HIS A 105 -12.06 -13.08 -13.63
N PHE A 106 -12.44 -11.85 -13.21
CA PHE A 106 -11.71 -11.10 -12.17
C PHE A 106 -12.64 -10.66 -11.05
N PRO A 107 -12.29 -10.94 -9.79
CA PRO A 107 -13.07 -10.49 -8.64
C PRO A 107 -13.08 -8.95 -8.55
N PRO A 108 -14.07 -8.35 -7.87
CA PRO A 108 -14.18 -6.89 -7.71
C PRO A 108 -12.96 -6.25 -7.03
N THR A 109 -12.13 -7.04 -6.37
CA THR A 109 -10.91 -6.59 -5.69
C THR A 109 -9.76 -6.27 -6.63
N ILE A 110 -9.77 -6.83 -7.86
CA ILE A 110 -8.76 -6.49 -8.88
C ILE A 110 -8.97 -5.04 -9.34
N PRO A 111 -7.96 -4.16 -9.20
CA PRO A 111 -8.04 -2.77 -9.66
C PRO A 111 -8.26 -2.71 -11.17
N LEU A 112 -9.24 -1.91 -11.58
CA LEU A 112 -9.50 -1.54 -12.96
C LEU A 112 -9.32 -0.05 -13.12
N ALA A 113 -8.79 0.38 -14.26
CA ALA A 113 -8.74 1.78 -14.63
C ALA A 113 -8.93 1.94 -16.15
N CYS A 114 -9.44 3.07 -16.59
CA CYS A 114 -9.57 3.39 -18.01
C CYS A 114 -8.62 4.52 -18.40
N VAL A 115 -8.05 4.43 -19.59
CA VAL A 115 -7.23 5.50 -20.18
C VAL A 115 -7.66 5.69 -21.62
N GLY A 116 -7.95 6.92 -22.03
CA GLY A 116 -8.37 7.17 -23.40
C GLY A 116 -8.14 8.57 -23.87
N GLY A 117 -8.20 8.72 -25.19
CA GLY A 117 -8.14 10.00 -25.87
C GLY A 117 -9.53 10.64 -25.99
N ASN A 118 -9.54 11.98 -25.97
CA ASN A 118 -10.72 12.79 -26.20
C ASN A 118 -10.53 13.57 -27.52
N ASN A 119 -10.78 12.91 -28.65
CA ASN A 119 -10.83 13.59 -29.92
C ASN A 119 -12.08 13.15 -30.72
N ALA A 120 -12.59 14.04 -31.57
CA ALA A 120 -13.85 13.84 -32.29
C ALA A 120 -13.86 12.63 -33.23
N PRO A 121 -12.82 12.36 -34.01
CA PRO A 121 -12.78 11.21 -34.91
C PRO A 121 -12.67 9.84 -34.20
N LYS A 122 -12.20 9.85 -32.96
CA LYS A 122 -11.89 8.65 -32.18
C LYS A 122 -12.43 8.76 -30.75
N PRO A 123 -13.77 8.74 -30.55
CA PRO A 123 -14.41 9.07 -29.27
C PRO A 123 -14.33 7.91 -28.25
N GLY A 124 -13.13 7.45 -27.93
CA GLY A 124 -12.91 6.42 -26.92
C GLY A 124 -13.48 6.79 -25.54
N VAL A 125 -13.43 8.08 -25.21
CA VAL A 125 -13.98 8.61 -23.94
C VAL A 125 -15.44 8.25 -23.75
N VAL A 126 -16.26 8.27 -24.79
CA VAL A 126 -17.71 7.96 -24.69
C VAL A 126 -17.94 6.51 -24.24
N GLY A 127 -17.14 5.58 -24.73
CA GLY A 127 -17.18 4.19 -24.27
C GLY A 127 -16.64 4.02 -22.85
N ILE A 128 -15.62 4.81 -22.47
CA ILE A 128 -15.08 4.83 -21.10
C ILE A 128 -16.14 5.30 -20.11
N ASP A 129 -16.80 6.43 -20.36
CA ASP A 129 -17.83 6.97 -19.49
C ASP A 129 -18.96 5.96 -19.25
N ALA A 130 -19.41 5.29 -20.31
CA ALA A 130 -20.43 4.26 -20.21
C ALA A 130 -19.94 3.02 -19.40
N LEU A 131 -18.66 2.61 -19.56
CA LEU A 131 -18.08 1.51 -18.80
C LEU A 131 -17.91 1.86 -17.32
N VAL A 132 -17.37 3.04 -17.03
CA VAL A 132 -17.19 3.54 -15.65
C VAL A 132 -18.54 3.68 -14.96
N GLY A 133 -19.54 4.22 -15.66
CA GLY A 133 -20.92 4.29 -15.16
C GLY A 133 -21.51 2.91 -14.85
N ALA A 134 -21.30 1.92 -15.70
CA ALA A 134 -21.74 0.55 -15.46
C ALA A 134 -21.06 -0.07 -14.22
N TYR A 135 -19.77 0.13 -14.03
CA TYR A 135 -19.08 -0.33 -12.82
C TYR A 135 -19.51 0.41 -11.56
N ALA A 136 -19.75 1.71 -11.66
CA ALA A 136 -20.24 2.52 -10.52
C ALA A 136 -21.58 1.99 -9.98
N GLN A 137 -22.49 1.54 -10.85
CA GLN A 137 -23.76 0.94 -10.45
C GLN A 137 -23.60 -0.36 -9.64
N THR A 138 -22.52 -1.08 -9.86
CA THR A 138 -22.17 -2.30 -9.08
C THR A 138 -21.25 -2.01 -7.90
N GLY A 139 -20.91 -0.75 -7.64
CA GLY A 139 -20.01 -0.34 -6.57
C GLY A 139 -18.53 -0.63 -6.85
N ARG A 140 -18.17 -1.06 -8.07
CA ARG A 140 -16.79 -1.31 -8.47
C ARG A 140 -16.11 0.00 -8.87
N LEU A 141 -14.95 0.27 -8.28
CA LEU A 141 -14.15 1.44 -8.64
C LEU A 141 -13.44 1.19 -9.98
N CYS A 142 -13.55 2.16 -10.88
CA CYS A 142 -12.84 2.20 -12.16
C CYS A 142 -12.47 3.65 -12.49
N PRO A 143 -11.40 4.21 -11.88
CA PRO A 143 -10.94 5.56 -12.20
C PRO A 143 -10.51 5.67 -13.65
N MET A 144 -10.50 6.90 -14.19
CA MET A 144 -10.13 7.15 -15.57
C MET A 144 -9.17 8.33 -15.71
N VAL A 145 -8.30 8.24 -16.74
CA VAL A 145 -7.50 9.34 -17.25
C VAL A 145 -7.91 9.58 -18.68
N ILE A 146 -8.36 10.80 -18.96
CA ILE A 146 -8.72 11.24 -20.31
C ILE A 146 -7.77 12.35 -20.73
N GLY A 147 -7.10 12.15 -21.84
CA GLY A 147 -6.06 13.07 -22.30
C GLY A 147 -6.06 13.31 -23.79
N ASN A 148 -5.10 14.12 -24.22
CA ASN A 148 -4.95 14.44 -25.63
C ASN A 148 -4.10 13.40 -26.35
N MET A 149 -4.56 13.01 -27.52
CA MET A 149 -3.88 12.08 -28.43
C MET A 149 -4.01 12.60 -29.86
N PRO A 150 -2.99 12.46 -30.71
CA PRO A 150 -3.12 12.82 -32.11
C PRO A 150 -4.30 12.13 -32.80
N GLU A 151 -5.03 12.87 -33.62
CA GLU A 151 -6.20 12.34 -34.35
C GLU A 151 -5.81 11.31 -35.40
N THR A 152 -4.62 11.46 -35.97
CA THR A 152 -4.11 10.65 -37.08
C THR A 152 -2.84 9.89 -36.70
N GLY A 153 -2.45 8.95 -37.55
CA GLY A 153 -1.25 8.15 -37.39
C GLY A 153 -1.50 6.80 -36.73
N LEU A 154 -0.67 5.83 -37.09
CA LEU A 154 -0.79 4.45 -36.59
C LEU A 154 -0.17 4.20 -35.22
N THR A 155 0.65 5.12 -34.76
CA THR A 155 1.36 5.03 -33.46
C THR A 155 1.23 6.34 -32.67
N PRO A 156 0.00 6.77 -32.35
CA PRO A 156 -0.22 8.01 -31.63
C PRO A 156 0.21 7.85 -30.17
N GLU A 157 0.87 8.87 -29.64
CA GLU A 157 1.23 8.95 -28.22
C GLU A 157 0.34 9.96 -27.52
N PHE A 158 -0.01 9.68 -26.29
CA PHE A 158 -0.58 10.68 -25.38
C PHE A 158 0.42 11.83 -25.18
N ASP A 159 -0.08 13.03 -24.94
CA ASP A 159 0.75 14.15 -24.53
C ASP A 159 1.50 13.84 -23.21
N ALA A 160 2.51 14.66 -22.90
CA ALA A 160 3.38 14.41 -21.75
C ALA A 160 2.61 14.38 -20.43
N LYS A 161 1.66 15.29 -20.22
CA LYS A 161 0.84 15.37 -19.02
C LYS A 161 0.01 14.09 -18.84
N THR A 162 -0.69 13.68 -19.89
CA THR A 162 -1.49 12.46 -19.88
C THR A 162 -0.64 11.22 -19.61
N ARG A 163 0.57 11.13 -20.17
CA ARG A 163 1.50 10.02 -19.89
C ARG A 163 1.89 9.96 -18.41
N ASP A 164 2.12 11.10 -17.77
CA ASP A 164 2.45 11.15 -16.35
C ASP A 164 1.24 10.73 -15.50
N GLU A 165 0.04 11.22 -15.79
CA GLU A 165 -1.19 10.82 -15.11
C GLU A 165 -1.50 9.31 -15.25
N VAL A 166 -1.21 8.71 -16.41
CA VAL A 166 -1.34 7.27 -16.64
C VAL A 166 -0.37 6.47 -15.75
N VAL A 167 0.85 6.96 -15.59
CA VAL A 167 1.84 6.34 -14.71
C VAL A 167 1.43 6.46 -13.24
N ASP A 168 0.95 7.61 -12.80
CA ASP A 168 0.46 7.83 -11.44
C ASP A 168 -0.75 6.93 -11.12
N LEU A 169 -1.68 6.82 -12.07
CA LEU A 169 -2.81 5.90 -11.96
C LEU A 169 -2.36 4.45 -11.81
N ALA A 170 -1.37 4.02 -12.59
CA ALA A 170 -0.81 2.68 -12.49
C ALA A 170 -0.09 2.44 -11.16
N TYR A 171 0.59 3.46 -10.59
CA TYR A 171 1.14 3.37 -9.23
C TYR A 171 0.05 3.20 -8.18
N ALA A 172 -1.04 3.95 -8.27
CA ALA A 172 -2.18 3.80 -7.37
C ALA A 172 -2.78 2.37 -7.43
N MET A 173 -2.89 1.81 -8.64
CA MET A 173 -3.36 0.44 -8.83
C MET A 173 -2.40 -0.60 -8.22
N LEU A 174 -1.10 -0.45 -8.42
CA LEU A 174 -0.08 -1.34 -7.84
C LEU A 174 -0.04 -1.23 -6.32
N THR A 175 -0.21 -0.03 -5.76
CA THR A 175 -0.34 0.19 -4.32
C THR A 175 -1.54 -0.58 -3.77
N ARG A 176 -2.69 -0.50 -4.44
CA ARG A 176 -3.86 -1.28 -4.04
C ARG A 176 -3.61 -2.79 -4.11
N VAL A 177 -2.90 -3.28 -5.12
CA VAL A 177 -2.48 -4.70 -5.20
C VAL A 177 -1.61 -5.07 -4.01
N ALA A 178 -0.63 -4.23 -3.66
CA ALA A 178 0.27 -4.48 -2.55
C ALA A 178 -0.44 -4.48 -1.18
N LEU A 179 -1.47 -3.66 -1.02
CA LEU A 179 -2.26 -3.55 0.22
C LEU A 179 -3.37 -4.61 0.33
N GLN A 180 -3.75 -5.27 -0.78
CA GLN A 180 -4.85 -6.22 -0.80
C GLN A 180 -4.65 -7.36 0.20
N GLY A 181 -5.59 -7.48 1.14
CA GLY A 181 -5.55 -8.50 2.19
C GLY A 181 -4.47 -8.28 3.27
N LYS A 182 -3.75 -7.17 3.23
CA LYS A 182 -2.90 -6.75 4.33
C LYS A 182 -3.75 -6.21 5.46
N ARG A 183 -3.18 -6.14 6.67
CA ARG A 183 -3.86 -5.67 7.85
C ARG A 183 -3.16 -4.47 8.46
N PHE A 184 -3.95 -3.63 9.07
CA PHE A 184 -3.50 -2.62 10.02
C PHE A 184 -3.91 -3.05 11.42
N LEU A 185 -2.97 -3.10 12.36
CA LEU A 185 -3.24 -3.48 13.74
C LEU A 185 -3.67 -2.24 14.53
N ALA A 186 -4.95 -2.15 14.88
CA ALA A 186 -5.47 -1.16 15.79
C ALA A 186 -5.54 -1.74 17.21
N VAL A 187 -4.75 -1.21 18.14
CA VAL A 187 -4.76 -1.64 19.54
C VAL A 187 -5.72 -0.74 20.32
N ASP A 188 -6.73 -1.35 20.91
CA ASP A 188 -7.88 -0.74 21.58
C ASP A 188 -8.81 0.07 20.65
N THR A 189 -9.22 1.26 21.10
CA THR A 189 -10.17 2.13 20.40
C THR A 189 -9.46 3.22 19.59
N ASP A 190 -10.22 3.87 18.75
CA ASP A 190 -9.77 5.08 18.05
C ASP A 190 -9.45 6.18 19.09
N SER A 191 -8.43 6.99 18.82
CA SER A 191 -7.89 7.93 19.78
C SER A 191 -8.89 8.98 20.19
N MET A 192 -9.05 9.12 21.48
CA MET A 192 -9.76 10.22 22.16
C MET A 192 -11.13 10.59 21.54
N GLN A 193 -11.74 9.68 20.76
CA GLN A 193 -13.00 9.90 20.03
C GLN A 193 -12.95 11.08 19.03
N MET A 194 -11.78 11.41 18.54
CA MET A 194 -11.64 12.41 17.47
C MET A 194 -12.14 11.85 16.15
N GLU A 195 -13.10 12.50 15.52
CA GLU A 195 -13.65 12.04 14.22
C GLU A 195 -12.59 11.93 13.14
N THR A 196 -11.55 12.75 13.17
CA THR A 196 -10.44 12.75 12.22
C THR A 196 -9.52 11.53 12.38
N ALA A 197 -9.53 10.89 13.53
CA ALA A 197 -8.74 9.68 13.83
C ALA A 197 -9.57 8.39 13.70
N LEU A 198 -10.84 8.49 13.30
CA LEU A 198 -11.71 7.32 13.13
C LEU A 198 -11.32 6.51 11.90
N ASN A 199 -10.90 5.27 12.10
CA ASN A 199 -10.66 4.36 11.00
C ASN A 199 -11.98 3.81 10.42
N HIS A 200 -12.34 4.28 9.25
CA HIS A 200 -13.48 3.77 8.49
C HIS A 200 -13.14 2.43 7.82
N VAL A 201 -13.24 1.33 8.54
CA VAL A 201 -12.89 -0.03 8.10
C VAL A 201 -13.48 -0.37 6.72
N HIS A 202 -14.72 0.02 6.45
CA HIS A 202 -15.36 -0.24 5.15
C HIS A 202 -14.73 0.58 4.03
N ALA A 203 -14.32 1.82 4.29
CA ALA A 203 -13.63 2.66 3.31
C ALA A 203 -12.22 2.10 3.05
N ALA A 204 -11.47 1.76 4.09
CA ALA A 204 -10.15 1.13 3.96
C ALA A 204 -10.20 -0.15 3.13
N ARG A 205 -11.16 -1.03 3.40
CA ARG A 205 -11.39 -2.24 2.61
C ARG A 205 -11.78 -1.95 1.16
N ARG A 206 -12.69 -1.01 0.94
CA ARG A 206 -13.19 -0.68 -0.39
C ARG A 206 -12.13 -0.01 -1.26
N PHE A 207 -11.44 1.01 -0.74
CA PHE A 207 -10.50 1.83 -1.52
C PHE A 207 -9.10 1.20 -1.60
N PHE A 208 -8.61 0.65 -0.50
CA PHE A 208 -7.23 0.14 -0.40
C PHE A 208 -7.14 -1.39 -0.35
N GLY A 209 -8.25 -2.10 -0.13
CA GLY A 209 -8.21 -3.54 0.11
C GLY A 209 -7.60 -3.93 1.46
N LEU A 210 -7.43 -2.94 2.35
CA LEU A 210 -6.76 -3.08 3.65
C LEU A 210 -7.78 -3.50 4.71
N GLU A 211 -7.41 -4.48 5.53
CA GLU A 211 -8.21 -4.96 6.66
C GLU A 211 -7.71 -4.36 7.97
N SER A 212 -8.59 -4.19 8.94
CA SER A 212 -8.22 -3.85 10.32
C SER A 212 -8.23 -5.08 11.19
N ALA A 213 -7.11 -5.38 11.86
CA ALA A 213 -7.07 -6.27 13.01
C ALA A 213 -7.22 -5.42 14.27
N ARG A 214 -8.18 -5.75 15.13
CA ARG A 214 -8.39 -5.03 16.41
C ARG A 214 -8.07 -5.95 17.57
N GLU A 215 -7.23 -5.46 18.47
CA GLU A 215 -6.82 -6.17 19.67
C GLU A 215 -6.87 -5.28 20.90
N SER A 216 -7.06 -5.93 22.05
CA SER A 216 -7.05 -5.19 23.31
C SER A 216 -5.62 -4.89 23.75
N MET A 217 -5.38 -3.65 24.18
CA MET A 217 -4.17 -3.25 24.88
C MET A 217 -3.83 -4.16 26.07
N LYS A 218 -4.85 -4.65 26.77
CA LYS A 218 -4.67 -5.57 27.90
C LYS A 218 -3.97 -6.87 27.47
N LEU A 219 -4.23 -7.39 26.27
CA LEU A 219 -3.56 -8.59 25.78
C LEU A 219 -2.03 -8.40 25.79
N PHE A 220 -1.57 -7.31 25.21
CA PHE A 220 -0.15 -7.02 25.09
C PHE A 220 0.50 -6.67 26.43
N ALA A 221 -0.20 -5.91 27.29
CA ALA A 221 0.26 -5.63 28.65
C ALA A 221 0.40 -6.91 29.48
N ASP A 222 -0.57 -7.82 29.41
CA ASP A 222 -0.49 -9.13 30.08
C ASP A 222 0.71 -9.96 29.57
N MET A 223 1.00 -9.91 28.27
CA MET A 223 2.17 -10.59 27.70
C MET A 223 3.48 -10.01 28.23
N VAL A 224 3.61 -8.69 28.29
CA VAL A 224 4.79 -8.03 28.89
C VAL A 224 4.97 -8.44 30.36
N HIS A 225 3.93 -8.35 31.18
CA HIS A 225 3.97 -8.70 32.60
C HIS A 225 4.27 -10.16 32.86
N LYS A 226 3.77 -11.06 31.99
CA LYS A 226 4.02 -12.52 32.09
C LYS A 226 5.34 -12.92 31.46
N LYS A 227 6.10 -11.96 30.90
CA LYS A 227 7.34 -12.20 30.15
C LYS A 227 7.18 -13.24 29.03
N GLY A 228 6.07 -13.14 28.31
CA GLY A 228 5.73 -14.03 27.20
C GLY A 228 5.63 -13.31 25.85
N GLY A 229 5.65 -14.08 24.75
CA GLY A 229 5.49 -13.55 23.41
C GLY A 229 6.73 -12.96 22.75
N TYR A 230 7.90 -13.07 23.40
CA TYR A 230 9.20 -12.68 22.88
C TYR A 230 10.30 -13.63 23.39
N ASP A 231 11.44 -13.61 22.71
CA ASP A 231 12.64 -14.33 23.14
C ASP A 231 13.43 -13.47 24.14
N PRO A 232 13.73 -13.95 25.37
CA PRO A 232 14.53 -13.23 26.34
C PRO A 232 15.95 -12.87 25.84
N GLU A 233 16.59 -13.72 25.05
CA GLU A 233 17.91 -13.43 24.47
C GLU A 233 17.83 -12.30 23.46
N GLU A 234 16.77 -12.25 22.67
CA GLU A 234 16.50 -11.16 21.75
C GLU A 234 16.23 -9.83 22.48
N LEU A 235 15.51 -9.86 23.61
CA LEU A 235 15.31 -8.69 24.45
C LEU A 235 16.65 -8.15 25.00
N GLU A 236 17.53 -9.01 25.46
CA GLU A 236 18.86 -8.60 25.94
C GLU A 236 19.70 -8.00 24.80
N ALA A 237 19.67 -8.59 23.62
CA ALA A 237 20.36 -8.06 22.43
C ALA A 237 19.83 -6.68 22.03
N LEU A 238 18.51 -6.52 22.01
CA LEU A 238 17.85 -5.24 21.71
C LEU A 238 18.18 -4.18 22.78
N HIS A 239 18.14 -4.53 24.05
CA HIS A 239 18.55 -3.65 25.16
C HIS A 239 20.00 -3.20 25.00
N ALA A 240 20.91 -4.12 24.77
CA ALA A 240 22.33 -3.82 24.58
C ALA A 240 22.55 -2.89 23.38
N TRP A 241 21.83 -3.10 22.29
CA TRP A 241 21.90 -2.23 21.11
C TRP A 241 21.39 -0.82 21.40
N VAL A 242 20.24 -0.69 22.08
CA VAL A 242 19.68 0.60 22.46
C VAL A 242 20.64 1.37 23.36
N VAL A 243 21.13 0.75 24.43
CA VAL A 243 21.96 1.41 25.44
C VAL A 243 23.39 1.67 24.97
N ASN A 244 24.02 0.68 24.34
CA ASN A 244 25.46 0.73 24.08
C ASN A 244 25.80 1.21 22.66
N VAL A 245 24.87 1.14 21.70
CA VAL A 245 25.12 1.48 20.31
C VAL A 245 24.34 2.70 19.89
N LYS A 246 22.98 2.64 19.95
CA LYS A 246 22.12 3.68 19.36
C LYS A 246 22.05 4.95 20.20
N PHE A 247 21.96 4.81 21.51
CA PHE A 247 21.76 5.94 22.43
C PHE A 247 22.82 6.05 23.53
N LYS A 248 24.02 5.50 23.27
CA LYS A 248 25.12 5.38 24.23
C LYS A 248 25.34 6.63 25.11
N ASP A 249 25.14 7.81 24.57
CA ASP A 249 25.38 9.08 25.27
C ASP A 249 24.10 9.94 25.41
N ARG A 250 22.91 9.36 25.20
CA ARG A 250 21.66 10.12 25.03
C ARG A 250 20.46 9.61 25.82
N ILE A 251 20.57 8.54 26.61
CA ILE A 251 19.48 8.03 27.42
C ILE A 251 19.46 8.80 28.75
N HIS A 252 18.43 9.61 28.93
CA HIS A 252 18.13 10.31 30.17
C HIS A 252 16.95 9.63 30.84
N THR A 253 17.12 9.20 32.09
CA THR A 253 16.12 8.46 32.85
C THR A 253 15.51 9.28 33.97
N ASP A 254 16.03 10.46 34.23
CA ASP A 254 15.54 11.36 35.28
C ASP A 254 14.65 12.45 34.68
N SER A 255 13.39 12.51 35.14
CA SER A 255 12.41 13.52 34.71
C SER A 255 12.84 14.95 35.00
N GLU A 256 13.65 15.17 36.05
CA GLU A 256 14.22 16.49 36.30
C GLU A 256 15.33 16.87 35.33
N ASP A 257 16.14 15.91 34.91
CA ASP A 257 17.15 16.10 33.86
C ASP A 257 16.54 16.32 32.51
N ILE A 258 15.43 15.64 32.19
CA ILE A 258 14.64 15.88 30.95
C ILE A 258 14.09 17.32 30.97
N ALA A 259 13.53 17.79 32.10
CA ALA A 259 13.01 19.15 32.24
C ALA A 259 14.12 20.21 32.13
N LYS A 260 15.30 19.95 32.72
CA LYS A 260 16.47 20.83 32.65
C LYS A 260 17.23 20.75 31.32
N SER A 261 17.23 19.60 30.66
CA SER A 261 17.99 19.31 29.43
C SER A 261 17.15 19.30 28.17
N GLY A 262 15.85 19.50 28.25
CA GLY A 262 14.93 19.42 27.10
C GLY A 262 15.39 20.22 25.86
N ARG A 263 16.07 21.35 26.10
CA ARG A 263 16.76 22.11 25.04
C ARG A 263 18.10 21.50 24.61
N ALA A 264 18.79 20.81 25.50
CA ALA A 264 20.09 20.21 25.22
C ALA A 264 19.99 18.90 24.43
N VAL A 265 18.93 18.13 24.64
CA VAL A 265 18.63 16.92 23.83
C VAL A 265 18.32 17.33 22.39
N LEU A 266 17.52 18.38 22.18
CA LEU A 266 17.22 18.94 20.86
C LEU A 266 18.43 19.61 20.19
N THR A 267 19.40 20.08 20.95
CA THR A 267 20.62 20.76 20.43
C THR A 267 21.80 19.83 20.22
N GLY A 268 21.65 18.52 20.47
CA GLY A 268 22.71 17.52 20.22
C GLY A 268 23.93 17.60 21.11
N ARG A 269 23.87 18.27 22.27
CA ARG A 269 24.95 18.26 23.25
C ARG A 269 24.98 16.92 23.99
N PRO A 270 26.11 16.19 23.97
CA PRO A 270 26.23 14.96 24.74
C PRO A 270 26.20 15.33 26.25
N ALA A 271 25.10 15.05 26.93
CA ALA A 271 25.13 14.92 28.37
C ALA A 271 25.67 13.52 28.66
N LYS A 272 26.61 13.41 29.61
CA LYS A 272 27.09 12.11 30.09
C LYS A 272 25.87 11.43 30.74
N ALA A 273 25.29 10.44 30.06
CA ALA A 273 24.15 9.72 30.61
C ALA A 273 24.57 9.01 31.91
N PRO A 274 23.85 9.20 33.01
CA PRO A 274 24.06 8.39 34.21
C PRO A 274 23.80 6.92 33.88
N ALA A 275 24.50 6.02 34.56
CA ALA A 275 24.21 4.59 34.45
C ALA A 275 22.74 4.35 34.82
N LEU A 276 22.03 3.56 33.97
CA LEU A 276 20.63 3.21 34.23
C LEU A 276 20.49 2.56 35.60
N SER A 277 19.59 3.07 36.45
CA SER A 277 19.21 2.35 37.66
C SER A 277 18.52 1.04 37.32
N ALA A 278 18.45 0.11 38.27
CA ALA A 278 17.71 -1.14 38.05
C ALA A 278 16.23 -0.91 37.70
N ALA A 279 15.62 0.14 38.29
CA ALA A 279 14.25 0.53 38.00
C ALA A 279 14.10 1.08 36.58
N ASP A 280 15.03 1.91 36.13
CA ASP A 280 15.01 2.47 34.78
C ASP A 280 15.28 1.41 33.72
N LYS A 281 16.19 0.47 34.02
CA LYS A 281 16.40 -0.70 33.16
C LYS A 281 15.10 -1.50 33.01
N ALA A 282 14.40 -1.77 34.10
CA ALA A 282 13.14 -2.52 34.06
C ALA A 282 12.08 -1.82 33.18
N LYS A 283 11.94 -0.48 33.32
CA LYS A 283 11.02 0.30 32.49
C LYS A 283 11.39 0.28 31.01
N LEU A 284 12.69 0.41 30.71
CA LEU A 284 13.18 0.30 29.33
C LEU A 284 12.87 -1.07 28.77
N ASP A 285 13.16 -2.15 29.53
CA ASP A 285 12.90 -3.53 29.10
C ASP A 285 11.41 -3.80 28.86
N GLU A 286 10.48 -3.18 29.61
CA GLU A 286 9.05 -3.26 29.33
C GLU A 286 8.69 -2.69 27.94
N GLY A 287 9.22 -1.52 27.59
CA GLY A 287 8.98 -0.92 26.28
C GLY A 287 9.61 -1.71 25.13
N LEU A 288 10.82 -2.24 25.36
CA LEU A 288 11.50 -3.10 24.37
C LEU A 288 10.77 -4.44 24.20
N ALA A 289 10.32 -5.06 25.30
CA ALA A 289 9.49 -6.27 25.25
C ALA A 289 8.18 -6.03 24.50
N LEU A 290 7.52 -4.90 24.72
CA LEU A 290 6.32 -4.51 24.01
C LEU A 290 6.57 -4.41 22.49
N TYR A 291 7.69 -3.81 22.08
CA TYR A 291 8.09 -3.78 20.67
C TYR A 291 8.21 -5.19 20.08
N LEU A 292 8.93 -6.08 20.74
CA LEU A 292 9.14 -7.45 20.27
C LEU A 292 7.82 -8.22 20.17
N ILE A 293 6.98 -8.12 21.18
CA ILE A 293 5.65 -8.77 21.22
C ILE A 293 4.78 -8.28 20.06
N LEU A 294 4.65 -6.97 19.89
CA LEU A 294 3.85 -6.38 18.81
C LEU A 294 4.42 -6.73 17.43
N ARG A 295 5.73 -6.68 17.25
CA ARG A 295 6.40 -7.07 16.01
C ARG A 295 6.07 -8.52 15.63
N ASN A 296 6.18 -9.43 16.60
CA ASN A 296 5.87 -10.84 16.39
C ASN A 296 4.37 -11.02 16.07
N TYR A 297 3.50 -10.39 16.84
CA TYR A 297 2.06 -10.44 16.60
C TYR A 297 1.66 -9.88 15.22
N MET A 298 2.20 -8.71 14.84
CA MET A 298 1.95 -8.09 13.54
C MET A 298 2.39 -9.01 12.39
N ARG A 299 3.53 -9.68 12.53
CA ARG A 299 3.99 -10.67 11.54
C ARG A 299 2.99 -11.82 11.43
N ASP A 300 2.53 -12.38 12.55
CA ASP A 300 1.64 -13.54 12.59
C ASP A 300 0.26 -13.22 11.99
N VAL A 301 -0.24 -11.99 12.15
CA VAL A 301 -1.50 -11.53 11.56
C VAL A 301 -1.34 -10.85 10.20
N ASN A 302 -0.13 -10.84 9.61
CA ASN A 302 0.17 -10.15 8.34
C ASN A 302 -0.17 -8.65 8.35
N ALA A 303 0.06 -7.98 9.48
CA ALA A 303 -0.12 -6.53 9.58
C ALA A 303 1.11 -5.79 9.06
N ILE A 304 0.89 -4.73 8.27
CA ILE A 304 1.94 -3.89 7.68
C ILE A 304 2.11 -2.54 8.36
N GLY A 305 1.26 -2.25 9.31
CA GLY A 305 1.28 -1.06 10.14
C GLY A 305 0.38 -1.24 11.35
N GLY A 306 0.43 -0.32 12.28
CA GLY A 306 -0.38 -0.36 13.48
C GLY A 306 -0.50 0.97 14.18
N GLY A 307 -1.26 0.99 15.25
CA GLY A 307 -1.40 2.11 16.14
C GLY A 307 -2.06 1.70 17.45
N TRP A 308 -1.97 2.56 18.44
CA TRP A 308 -2.58 2.36 19.74
C TRP A 308 -3.10 3.65 20.37
N THR A 309 -4.01 3.52 21.30
CA THR A 309 -4.48 4.62 22.15
C THR A 309 -3.47 4.83 23.29
N ASN A 310 -2.39 5.60 23.02
CA ASN A 310 -1.25 5.66 23.92
C ASN A 310 -1.56 6.36 25.24
N GLN A 311 -1.91 7.64 25.20
CA GLN A 311 -1.98 8.50 26.40
C GLN A 311 -3.03 8.08 27.43
N LEU A 312 -4.08 7.41 26.99
CA LEU A 312 -5.19 7.00 27.84
C LEU A 312 -5.10 5.55 28.34
N GLY A 313 -4.12 4.79 27.84
CA GLY A 313 -4.03 3.35 28.11
C GLY A 313 -2.75 2.92 28.81
N TRP A 314 -1.62 3.05 28.12
CA TRP A 314 -0.36 2.44 28.54
C TRP A 314 0.29 3.07 29.78
N GLY A 315 0.17 4.38 29.98
CA GLY A 315 0.77 5.11 31.07
C GLY A 315 -0.15 5.44 32.23
N SER A 316 -1.39 4.93 32.23
CA SER A 316 -2.40 5.32 33.21
C SER A 316 -2.59 4.29 34.31
N ASP A 317 -2.19 4.61 35.54
CA ASP A 317 -2.50 3.84 36.76
C ASP A 317 -4.00 3.61 36.96
N ARG A 318 -4.85 4.46 36.37
CA ARG A 318 -6.31 4.36 36.48
C ARG A 318 -6.92 3.14 35.78
N ARG A 319 -6.22 2.52 34.83
CA ARG A 319 -6.68 1.34 34.11
C ARG A 319 -5.95 0.06 34.48
N GLY A 320 -5.03 0.11 35.43
CA GLY A 320 -4.24 -1.04 35.85
C GLY A 320 -3.34 -1.63 34.75
N LEU A 321 -2.87 -0.80 33.83
CA LEU A 321 -2.00 -1.17 32.72
C LEU A 321 -0.71 -0.31 32.72
N PRO A 322 0.11 -0.37 33.78
CA PRO A 322 1.28 0.51 33.91
C PRO A 322 2.42 0.00 33.00
N LEU A 323 2.37 0.35 31.74
CA LEU A 323 3.54 0.29 30.84
C LEU A 323 4.02 1.72 30.63
N SER A 324 5.11 2.08 31.26
CA SER A 324 5.58 3.48 31.34
C SER A 324 6.38 3.95 30.11
N THR A 325 6.55 3.11 29.07
CA THR A 325 7.48 3.40 27.96
C THR A 325 6.98 2.87 26.60
N ALA A 326 5.69 2.94 26.37
CA ALA A 326 5.09 2.53 25.08
C ALA A 326 5.68 3.30 23.88
N ASP A 327 6.04 4.57 24.06
CA ASP A 327 6.64 5.41 23.01
C ASP A 327 7.96 4.85 22.47
N ILE A 328 8.67 4.02 23.24
CA ILE A 328 9.88 3.35 22.79
C ILE A 328 9.57 2.34 21.70
N ALA A 329 8.52 1.55 21.88
CA ALA A 329 8.08 0.58 20.89
C ALA A 329 7.67 1.26 19.58
N GLU A 330 6.90 2.35 19.67
CA GLU A 330 6.50 3.17 18.53
C GLU A 330 7.73 3.72 17.79
N SER A 331 8.68 4.31 18.52
CA SER A 331 9.91 4.84 17.94
C SER A 331 10.72 3.76 17.19
N LEU A 332 10.76 2.54 17.71
CA LEU A 332 11.43 1.42 17.08
C LEU A 332 10.71 0.94 15.82
N PHE A 333 9.37 0.92 15.80
CA PHE A 333 8.62 0.61 14.58
C PHE A 333 8.89 1.61 13.46
N ASN A 334 8.90 2.89 13.78
CA ASN A 334 9.16 3.98 12.82
C ASN A 334 10.65 4.21 12.51
N SER A 335 11.56 3.42 13.10
CA SER A 335 12.99 3.46 12.80
C SER A 335 13.33 2.64 11.55
N THR A 336 14.39 3.04 10.84
CA THR A 336 14.97 2.29 9.70
C THR A 336 15.96 1.21 10.12
N GLU A 337 16.20 1.05 11.41
CA GLU A 337 17.15 0.07 11.97
C GLU A 337 16.72 -0.40 13.37
N ASP A 338 17.13 -1.58 13.76
CA ASP A 338 17.09 -2.13 15.10
C ASP A 338 18.35 -2.98 15.38
N HIS A 339 18.33 -3.77 16.45
CA HIS A 339 19.45 -4.65 16.82
C HIS A 339 19.81 -5.70 15.76
N THR A 340 18.92 -5.99 14.83
CA THR A 340 19.16 -6.93 13.71
C THR A 340 19.78 -6.24 12.49
N GLY A 341 19.91 -4.90 12.52
CA GLY A 341 20.42 -4.08 11.43
C GLY A 341 19.35 -3.24 10.73
N ARG A 342 19.54 -2.98 9.44
CA ARG A 342 18.56 -2.22 8.64
C ARG A 342 17.25 -2.99 8.47
N LYS A 343 16.13 -2.28 8.67
CA LYS A 343 14.79 -2.83 8.49
C LYS A 343 13.90 -1.88 7.69
N THR A 344 12.83 -2.41 7.14
CA THR A 344 11.75 -1.58 6.60
C THR A 344 11.02 -0.89 7.75
N VAL A 345 10.75 0.40 7.60
CA VAL A 345 9.89 1.13 8.53
C VAL A 345 8.51 0.48 8.53
N VAL A 346 7.99 0.20 9.71
CA VAL A 346 6.62 -0.25 9.91
C VAL A 346 5.85 0.95 10.44
N PRO A 347 4.94 1.57 9.67
CA PRO A 347 4.18 2.71 10.13
C PRO A 347 3.42 2.34 11.40
N PHE A 348 3.69 3.04 12.49
CA PHE A 348 3.00 2.83 13.75
C PHE A 348 2.59 4.20 14.32
N ALA A 349 1.28 4.40 14.43
CA ALA A 349 0.70 5.67 14.81
C ALA A 349 0.45 5.74 16.32
N THR A 350 0.88 6.84 16.92
CA THR A 350 0.40 7.24 18.25
C THR A 350 -1.09 7.54 18.12
N GLU A 351 -1.86 7.17 19.15
CA GLU A 351 -3.27 7.53 19.23
C GLU A 351 -4.16 6.98 18.11
N ASN A 352 -3.69 5.95 17.38
CA ASN A 352 -4.39 5.34 16.22
C ASN A 352 -4.74 6.35 15.12
N ASP A 353 -3.98 7.41 14.94
CA ASP A 353 -4.09 8.33 13.80
C ASP A 353 -3.66 7.62 12.51
N ILE A 354 -4.59 6.92 11.87
CA ILE A 354 -4.34 6.04 10.74
C ILE A 354 -4.71 6.72 9.42
#